data_347f9559f6aa295a4b3bee9b867ad90e
#
_entry.id   347f9559f6aa295a4b3bee9b867ad90e
#
_cell.length_a   1.000
_cell.length_b   1.000
_cell.length_c   1.000
_cell.angle_alpha   90.00
_cell.angle_beta   90.00
_cell.angle_gamma   90.00
#
_symmetry.space_group_name_H-M   'P 1'
#
loop_
_entity.id
_entity.type
_entity.pdbx_description
1 polymer ?
#
loop_
_entity_poly.entity_id
_entity_poly.type
_entity_poly.pdbx_seq_one_letter_code
_entity_poly.pdbx_strand_id
1 'polypeptide(L)'
;GLSNTFFGTLFLAAATSLPELVVSYAAIRMGAFDLLVGNLLGSNVFNIFILALTDIFYTRGSLFADIKADHLDSVMVVIIMTAVAGLGFMAKPQKKIWRFGIDTLIMLILYIGLMLTLFLKT
;
A
#
# COMPACT_ATOMS: atom_id res chain seq x y z
N GLY A 1 -21.53 6.36 14.49
CA GLY A 1 -20.45 7.28 14.08
C GLY A 1 -19.21 6.50 13.78
N LEU A 2 -18.42 6.96 12.79
CA LEU A 2 -17.14 6.38 12.45
C LEU A 2 -16.28 6.28 13.72
N SER A 3 -15.73 5.10 14.00
CA SER A 3 -15.00 4.87 15.24
C SER A 3 -13.74 5.76 15.29
N ASN A 4 -13.37 6.21 16.50
CA ASN A 4 -12.11 6.92 16.72
C ASN A 4 -10.90 6.14 16.16
N THR A 5 -10.99 4.82 16.14
CA THR A 5 -10.00 3.91 15.56
C THR A 5 -9.86 4.11 14.05
N PHE A 6 -10.96 4.26 13.31
CA PHE A 6 -10.92 4.48 11.87
C PHE A 6 -10.21 5.80 11.52
N PHE A 7 -10.58 6.90 12.19
CA PHE A 7 -9.93 8.19 11.97
C PHE A 7 -8.45 8.15 12.37
N GLY A 8 -8.13 7.58 13.53
CA GLY A 8 -6.75 7.45 13.98
C GLY A 8 -5.90 6.66 12.99
N THR A 9 -6.42 5.53 12.49
CA THR A 9 -5.72 4.72 11.48
C THR A 9 -5.54 5.47 10.16
N LEU A 10 -6.57 6.19 9.70
CA LEU A 10 -6.51 6.96 8.46
C LEU A 10 -5.47 8.09 8.54
N PHE A 11 -5.45 8.85 9.64
CA PHE A 11 -4.47 9.91 9.86
C PHE A 11 -3.06 9.36 10.01
N LEU A 12 -2.89 8.25 10.72
CA LEU A 12 -1.59 7.61 10.86
C LEU A 12 -1.08 7.11 9.50
N ALA A 13 -1.93 6.43 8.72
CA ALA A 13 -1.58 5.98 7.38
C ALA A 13 -1.19 7.14 6.47
N ALA A 14 -1.95 8.23 6.48
CA ALA A 14 -1.62 9.44 5.72
C ALA A 14 -0.28 10.03 6.15
N ALA A 15 -0.05 10.19 7.47
CA ALA A 15 1.18 10.76 8.00
C ALA A 15 2.42 9.91 7.68
N THR A 16 2.31 8.58 7.77
CA THR A 16 3.40 7.67 7.46
C THR A 16 3.70 7.57 5.96
N SER A 17 2.70 7.82 5.09
CA SER A 17 2.89 7.80 3.63
C SER A 17 3.34 9.14 3.04
N LEU A 18 3.31 10.23 3.81
CA LEU A 18 3.74 11.55 3.33
C LEU A 18 5.21 11.58 2.85
N PRO A 19 6.19 11.00 3.56
CA PRO A 19 7.57 10.97 3.08
C PRO A 19 7.71 10.29 1.72
N GLU A 20 7.03 9.15 1.53
CA GLU A 20 7.03 8.40 0.28
C GLU A 20 6.41 9.20 -0.86
N LEU A 21 5.34 9.94 -0.60
CA LEU A 21 4.72 10.83 -1.59
C LEU A 21 5.66 11.95 -2.01
N VAL A 22 6.36 12.58 -1.06
CA VAL A 22 7.31 13.67 -1.36
C VAL A 22 8.49 13.15 -2.18
N VAL A 23 9.10 12.02 -1.78
CA VAL A 23 10.22 11.42 -2.53
C VAL A 23 9.77 10.96 -3.91
N SER A 24 8.60 10.32 -4.02
CA SER A 24 8.03 9.89 -5.30
C SER A 24 7.76 11.07 -6.23
N TYR A 25 7.20 12.17 -5.72
CA TYR A 25 6.98 13.38 -6.49
C TYR A 25 8.30 13.99 -6.96
N ALA A 26 9.30 14.08 -6.10
CA ALA A 26 10.63 14.57 -6.46
C ALA A 26 11.29 13.69 -7.53
N ALA A 27 11.22 12.36 -7.39
CA ALA A 27 11.75 11.42 -8.36
C ALA A 27 11.11 11.59 -9.75
N ILE A 28 9.79 11.76 -9.80
CA ILE A 28 9.06 12.03 -11.06
C ILE A 28 9.52 13.36 -11.68
N ARG A 29 9.68 14.41 -10.88
CA ARG A 29 10.14 15.72 -11.35
C ARG A 29 11.56 15.68 -11.92
N MET A 30 12.40 14.82 -11.39
CA MET A 30 13.78 14.59 -11.83
C MET A 30 13.90 13.60 -12.98
N GLY A 31 12.82 12.93 -13.37
CA GLY A 31 12.85 11.84 -14.36
C GLY A 31 13.56 10.58 -13.85
N ALA A 32 13.76 10.46 -12.53
CA ALA A 32 14.49 9.37 -11.88
C ALA A 32 13.54 8.21 -11.53
N PHE A 33 13.09 7.46 -12.54
CA PHE A 33 12.14 6.36 -12.35
C PHE A 33 12.67 5.24 -11.45
N ASP A 34 13.95 4.95 -11.49
CA ASP A 34 14.57 3.94 -10.62
C ASP A 34 14.46 4.36 -9.15
N LEU A 35 14.62 5.65 -8.87
CA LEU A 35 14.43 6.20 -7.52
C LEU A 35 12.97 6.09 -7.09
N LEU A 36 12.00 6.35 -8.00
CA LEU A 36 10.58 6.19 -7.73
C LEU A 36 10.24 4.75 -7.35
N VAL A 37 10.66 3.79 -8.18
CA VAL A 37 10.42 2.36 -7.96
C VAL A 37 11.11 1.89 -6.68
N GLY A 38 12.36 2.27 -6.48
CA GLY A 38 13.14 1.95 -5.28
C GLY A 38 12.49 2.48 -4.00
N ASN A 39 11.94 3.71 -4.02
CA ASN A 39 11.24 4.30 -2.88
C ASN A 39 9.96 3.52 -2.56
N LEU A 40 9.12 3.23 -3.55
CA LEU A 40 7.85 2.53 -3.34
C LEU A 40 8.02 1.08 -2.89
N LEU A 41 8.91 0.34 -3.55
CA LEU A 41 9.16 -1.06 -3.19
C LEU A 41 9.99 -1.17 -1.91
N GLY A 42 10.95 -0.26 -1.73
CA GLY A 42 11.81 -0.22 -0.55
C GLY A 42 11.01 0.05 0.73
N SER A 43 10.07 0.99 0.71
CA SER A 43 9.21 1.27 1.87
C SER A 43 8.33 0.07 2.22
N ASN A 44 7.78 -0.65 1.23
CA ASN A 44 7.01 -1.87 1.47
C ASN A 44 7.86 -2.97 2.13
N VAL A 45 9.08 -3.20 1.63
CA VAL A 45 10.03 -4.18 2.22
C VAL A 45 10.40 -3.77 3.64
N PHE A 46 10.65 -2.49 3.86
CA PHE A 46 10.96 -1.97 5.19
C PHE A 46 9.81 -2.16 6.18
N ASN A 47 8.56 -1.91 5.75
CA ASN A 47 7.38 -2.13 6.57
C ASN A 47 7.22 -3.61 6.97
N ILE A 48 7.48 -4.56 6.05
CA ILE A 48 7.49 -6.00 6.35
C ILE A 48 8.59 -6.32 7.37
N PHE A 49 9.78 -5.74 7.21
CA PHE A 49 10.88 -5.92 8.17
C PHE A 49 10.51 -5.41 9.56
N ILE A 50 9.90 -4.22 9.66
CA ILE A 50 9.43 -3.67 10.94
C ILE A 50 8.37 -4.57 11.57
N LEU A 51 7.46 -5.12 10.79
CA LEU A 51 6.45 -6.05 11.28
C LEU A 51 7.09 -7.31 11.88
N ALA A 52 8.05 -7.91 11.18
CA ALA A 52 8.80 -9.06 11.66
C ALA A 52 9.59 -8.74 12.94
N LEU A 53 10.24 -7.57 12.99
CA LEU A 53 10.97 -7.12 14.17
C LEU A 53 9.99 -6.91 15.36
N THR A 54 8.82 -6.34 15.11
CA THR A 54 7.80 -6.14 16.14
C THR A 54 7.30 -7.48 16.72
N ASP A 55 7.13 -8.50 15.88
CA ASP A 55 6.73 -9.84 16.33
C ASP A 55 7.76 -10.46 17.29
N ILE A 56 9.06 -10.26 17.03
CA ILE A 56 10.14 -10.73 17.93
C ILE A 56 10.03 -10.11 19.32
N PHE A 57 9.65 -8.83 19.41
CA PHE A 57 9.50 -8.11 20.69
C PHE A 57 8.09 -8.25 21.30
N TYR A 58 7.18 -8.92 20.63
CA TYR A 58 5.81 -9.10 21.14
C TYR A 58 5.77 -10.22 22.18
N THR A 59 5.67 -9.84 23.45
CA THR A 59 5.78 -10.75 24.60
C THR A 59 4.53 -11.57 24.89
N ARG A 60 3.40 -11.29 24.24
CA ARG A 60 2.12 -11.98 24.47
C ARG A 60 1.91 -13.21 23.58
N GLY A 61 2.87 -13.58 22.76
CA GLY A 61 2.79 -14.68 21.80
C GLY A 61 3.17 -14.20 20.39
N SER A 62 2.69 -14.84 19.34
CA SER A 62 2.86 -14.35 17.98
C SER A 62 1.89 -13.21 17.69
N LEU A 63 2.40 -12.09 17.21
CA LEU A 63 1.59 -10.95 16.75
C LEU A 63 0.56 -11.41 15.69
N PHE A 64 0.97 -12.36 14.85
CA PHE A 64 0.13 -12.90 13.78
C PHE A 64 -1.07 -13.72 14.29
N ALA A 65 -1.00 -14.27 15.51
CA ALA A 65 -2.12 -15.01 16.11
C ALA A 65 -3.29 -14.09 16.51
N ASP A 66 -3.00 -12.82 16.77
CA ASP A 66 -3.99 -11.82 17.18
C ASP A 66 -4.56 -11.02 15.98
N ILE A 67 -4.13 -11.35 14.74
CA ILE A 67 -4.60 -10.68 13.53
C ILE A 67 -6.04 -11.13 13.21
N LYS A 68 -6.93 -10.15 13.06
CA LYS A 68 -8.32 -10.40 12.61
C LYS A 68 -8.37 -10.77 11.14
N ALA A 69 -9.38 -11.56 10.75
CA ALA A 69 -9.58 -11.96 9.35
C ALA A 69 -9.65 -10.78 8.36
N ASP A 70 -10.17 -9.63 8.78
CA ASP A 70 -10.25 -8.42 7.95
C ASP A 70 -8.88 -7.90 7.50
N HIS A 71 -7.82 -8.15 8.29
CA HIS A 71 -6.45 -7.81 7.90
C HIS A 71 -5.91 -8.74 6.80
N LEU A 72 -6.37 -10.00 6.76
CA LEU A 72 -5.99 -10.92 5.69
C LEU A 72 -6.51 -10.46 4.33
N ASP A 73 -7.75 -9.98 4.27
CA ASP A 73 -8.33 -9.39 3.05
C ASP A 73 -7.48 -8.21 2.57
N SER A 74 -7.07 -7.34 3.48
CA SER A 74 -6.20 -6.21 3.18
C SER A 74 -4.84 -6.64 2.64
N VAL A 75 -4.21 -7.65 3.26
CA VAL A 75 -2.91 -8.19 2.81
C VAL A 75 -3.02 -8.79 1.41
N MET A 76 -4.06 -9.57 1.14
CA MET A 76 -4.28 -10.16 -0.19
C MET A 76 -4.42 -9.08 -1.27
N VAL A 77 -5.21 -8.04 -1.03
CA VAL A 77 -5.38 -6.94 -1.98
C VAL A 77 -4.07 -6.18 -2.20
N VAL A 78 -3.30 -5.91 -1.14
CA VAL A 78 -1.99 -5.25 -1.26
C VAL A 78 -1.01 -6.08 -2.08
N ILE A 79 -0.98 -7.41 -1.91
CA ILE A 79 -0.14 -8.30 -2.72
C ILE A 79 -0.54 -8.21 -4.21
N ILE A 80 -1.83 -8.25 -4.51
CA ILE A 80 -2.34 -8.14 -5.88
C ILE A 80 -1.97 -6.77 -6.47
N MET A 81 -2.18 -5.68 -5.72
CA MET A 81 -1.83 -4.33 -6.16
C MET A 81 -0.33 -4.20 -6.44
N THR A 82 0.52 -4.77 -5.58
CA THR A 82 1.98 -4.76 -5.76
C THR A 82 2.38 -5.54 -7.02
N ALA A 83 1.76 -6.70 -7.25
CA ALA A 83 1.99 -7.48 -8.47
C ALA A 83 1.56 -6.72 -9.73
N VAL A 84 0.40 -6.07 -9.72
CA VAL A 84 -0.09 -5.25 -10.83
C VAL A 84 0.86 -4.09 -11.10
N ALA A 85 1.33 -3.39 -10.05
CA ALA A 85 2.31 -2.31 -10.20
C ALA A 85 3.62 -2.81 -10.80
N GLY A 86 4.15 -3.94 -10.30
CA GLY A 86 5.38 -4.55 -10.83
C GLY A 86 5.26 -4.93 -12.30
N LEU A 87 4.15 -5.55 -12.69
CA LEU A 87 3.87 -5.86 -14.11
C LEU A 87 3.73 -4.59 -14.95
N GLY A 88 3.09 -3.54 -14.43
CA GLY A 88 2.96 -2.25 -15.08
C GLY A 88 4.32 -1.60 -15.36
N PHE A 89 5.26 -1.66 -14.41
CA PHE A 89 6.63 -1.16 -14.60
C PHE A 89 7.40 -1.97 -15.66
N MET A 90 7.19 -3.29 -15.74
CA MET A 90 7.87 -4.15 -16.70
C MET A 90 7.29 -4.06 -18.11
N ALA A 91 5.99 -3.85 -18.24
CA ALA A 91 5.28 -3.97 -19.52
C ALA A 91 5.47 -2.79 -20.48
N LYS A 92 6.15 -1.71 -20.10
CA LYS A 92 6.28 -0.47 -20.88
C LYS A 92 4.91 -0.05 -21.46
N PRO A 93 4.12 0.77 -20.83
CA PRO A 93 2.71 0.96 -21.14
C PRO A 93 2.51 1.47 -22.57
N GLN A 94 2.02 0.62 -23.45
CA GLN A 94 1.68 0.99 -24.84
C GLN A 94 0.25 1.53 -24.96
N LYS A 95 -0.60 1.29 -23.98
CA LYS A 95 -1.99 1.73 -23.99
C LYS A 95 -2.26 2.65 -22.78
N LYS A 96 -2.57 3.89 -23.09
CA LYS A 96 -3.08 4.86 -22.11
C LYS A 96 -4.58 5.01 -22.33
N ILE A 97 -5.35 4.88 -21.25
CA ILE A 97 -6.75 5.30 -21.23
C ILE A 97 -6.76 6.70 -20.63
N TRP A 98 -7.07 7.68 -21.47
CA TRP A 98 -7.01 9.11 -21.16
C TRP A 98 -5.57 9.55 -20.80
N ARG A 99 -5.24 9.77 -19.54
CA ARG A 99 -3.89 10.17 -19.07
C ARG A 99 -3.23 9.11 -18.18
N PHE A 100 -3.95 8.04 -17.86
CA PHE A 100 -3.53 7.01 -16.92
C PHE A 100 -3.24 5.69 -17.64
N GLY A 101 -2.30 4.92 -17.12
CA GLY A 101 -2.09 3.54 -17.54
C GLY A 101 -3.26 2.65 -17.07
N ILE A 102 -3.46 1.54 -17.78
CA ILE A 102 -4.48 0.54 -17.38
C ILE A 102 -4.19 -0.03 -16.00
N ASP A 103 -2.91 -0.26 -15.69
CA ASP A 103 -2.39 -0.68 -14.40
C ASP A 103 -2.82 0.26 -13.25
N THR A 104 -2.69 1.56 -13.47
CA THR A 104 -3.13 2.58 -12.50
C THR A 104 -4.64 2.53 -12.25
N LEU A 105 -5.45 2.33 -13.30
CA LEU A 105 -6.90 2.19 -13.15
C LEU A 105 -7.28 0.93 -12.38
N ILE A 106 -6.61 -0.20 -12.67
CA ILE A 106 -6.83 -1.46 -11.94
C ILE A 106 -6.49 -1.28 -10.46
N MET A 107 -5.35 -0.67 -10.14
CA MET A 107 -4.96 -0.40 -8.75
C MET A 107 -5.97 0.48 -8.03
N LEU A 108 -6.47 1.53 -8.71
CA LEU A 108 -7.48 2.42 -8.12
C LEU A 108 -8.79 1.68 -7.82
N ILE A 109 -9.24 0.82 -8.74
CA ILE A 109 -10.46 0.01 -8.55
C ILE A 109 -10.29 -0.96 -7.39
N LEU A 110 -9.13 -1.65 -7.30
CA LEU A 110 -8.82 -2.57 -6.20
C LEU A 110 -8.78 -1.84 -4.85
N TYR A 111 -8.17 -0.65 -4.80
CA TYR A 111 -8.09 0.15 -3.59
C TYR A 111 -9.48 0.62 -3.13
N ILE A 112 -10.29 1.16 -4.05
CA ILE A 112 -11.65 1.61 -3.72
C ILE A 112 -12.50 0.42 -3.28
N GLY A 113 -12.41 -0.73 -3.96
CA GLY A 113 -13.12 -1.95 -3.58
C GLY A 113 -12.75 -2.41 -2.17
N LEU A 114 -11.45 -2.41 -1.82
CA LEU A 114 -11.00 -2.73 -0.45
C LEU A 114 -11.57 -1.75 0.57
N MET A 115 -11.48 -0.44 0.31
CA MET A 115 -12.00 0.58 1.22
C MET A 115 -13.50 0.43 1.45
N LEU A 116 -14.26 0.14 0.40
CA LEU A 116 -15.70 -0.11 0.53
C LEU A 116 -16.01 -1.36 1.33
N THR A 117 -15.29 -2.46 1.12
CA THR A 117 -15.50 -3.70 1.88
C THR A 117 -15.17 -3.51 3.36
N LEU A 118 -14.09 -2.82 3.68
CA LEU A 118 -13.73 -2.51 5.07
C LEU A 118 -14.74 -1.56 5.73
N PHE A 119 -15.21 -0.57 4.99
CA PHE A 119 -16.24 0.37 5.48
C PHE A 119 -17.58 -0.33 5.77
N LEU A 120 -18.00 -1.27 4.92
CA LEU A 120 -19.26 -2.00 5.08
C LEU A 120 -19.22 -3.05 6.20
N LYS A 121 -18.01 -3.52 6.56
CA LYS A 121 -17.81 -4.47 7.67
C LYS A 121 -17.68 -3.77 9.05
N THR A 122 -17.52 -2.45 9.07
CA THR A 122 -17.41 -1.67 10.30
C THR A 122 -18.78 -1.19 10.78
#